data_a8f08f204d3fd5b66fda0b46a13cabd3
#
_entry.id   a8f08f204d3fd5b66fda0b46a13cabd3
#
_cell.length_a   1.000
_cell.length_b   1.000
_cell.length_c   1.000
_cell.angle_alpha   90.00
_cell.angle_beta   90.00
_cell.angle_gamma   90.00
#
_symmetry.space_group_name_H-M   'P 1'
#
loop_
_entity.id
_entity.type
_entity.pdbx_description
1 polymer ?
#
loop_
_entity_poly.entity_id
_entity_poly.type
_entity_poly.pdbx_seq_one_letter_code
_entity_poly.pdbx_strand_id
1 'polypeptide(L)'
;MVIDAGWPETMKYDEISAMNFERLIEVVTKIRATNNSLSLLNNNKKFGLLFGEDVMAIENTLLLKFLSHVPYISSTNGTPRGLKLAIANHELYLDVTAEVVAKYKDELTEKILAVGRELDGLNSRMMNPSYVERAPAELVRETRNLIAEKEKLIEEMKMQLNVI
;
A
#
# COMPACT_ATOMS: atom_id res chain seq x y z
N MET A 1 -4.97 39.17 -29.45
CA MET A 1 -5.77 38.23 -30.23
C MET A 1 -6.14 37.08 -29.29
N VAL A 2 -7.34 37.11 -28.71
CA VAL A 2 -7.84 36.03 -27.86
C VAL A 2 -8.30 34.95 -28.81
N ILE A 3 -7.69 33.77 -28.73
CA ILE A 3 -8.15 32.62 -29.50
C ILE A 3 -9.42 32.15 -28.82
N ASP A 4 -10.55 32.38 -29.46
CA ASP A 4 -11.89 31.93 -29.06
C ASP A 4 -12.02 30.44 -29.39
N ALA A 5 -11.19 29.63 -28.76
CA ALA A 5 -11.31 28.18 -28.83
C ALA A 5 -12.38 27.79 -27.83
N GLY A 6 -13.51 27.30 -28.31
CA GLY A 6 -14.51 26.68 -27.46
C GLY A 6 -13.88 25.62 -26.55
N TRP A 7 -14.39 25.46 -25.36
CA TRP A 7 -13.97 24.37 -24.46
C TRP A 7 -14.09 23.03 -25.19
N PRO A 8 -13.07 22.16 -25.11
CA PRO A 8 -13.19 20.83 -25.71
C PRO A 8 -14.40 20.11 -25.14
N GLU A 9 -15.14 19.43 -26.01
CA GLU A 9 -16.24 18.57 -25.57
C GLU A 9 -15.75 17.57 -24.54
N THR A 10 -16.59 17.30 -23.53
CA THR A 10 -16.28 16.30 -22.50
C THR A 10 -16.02 14.95 -23.19
N MET A 11 -14.80 14.48 -23.12
CA MET A 11 -14.47 13.14 -23.64
C MET A 11 -15.25 12.10 -22.84
N LYS A 12 -15.99 11.24 -23.54
CA LYS A 12 -16.59 10.06 -22.92
C LYS A 12 -15.45 9.16 -22.48
N TYR A 13 -15.30 8.97 -21.17
CA TYR A 13 -14.35 8.00 -20.65
C TYR A 13 -15.07 6.68 -20.35
N ASP A 14 -14.37 5.59 -20.53
CA ASP A 14 -14.86 4.27 -20.18
C ASP A 14 -14.67 4.05 -18.67
N GLU A 15 -15.77 3.97 -17.93
CA GLU A 15 -15.76 3.77 -16.47
C GLU A 15 -15.05 2.47 -16.07
N ILE A 16 -15.18 1.41 -16.87
CA ILE A 16 -14.51 0.12 -16.60
C ILE A 16 -13.01 0.28 -16.71
N SER A 17 -12.53 0.94 -17.76
CA SER A 17 -11.10 1.21 -17.94
C SER A 17 -10.55 2.12 -16.83
N ALA A 18 -11.31 3.12 -16.39
CA ALA A 18 -10.94 3.99 -15.28
C ALA A 18 -10.80 3.19 -13.98
N MET A 19 -11.77 2.35 -13.64
CA MET A 19 -11.70 1.47 -12.46
C MET A 19 -10.51 0.49 -12.51
N ASN A 20 -10.23 -0.09 -13.67
CA ASN A 20 -9.09 -0.98 -13.85
C ASN A 20 -7.76 -0.24 -13.67
N PHE A 21 -7.68 0.99 -14.13
CA PHE A 21 -6.50 1.83 -13.95
C PHE A 21 -6.29 2.23 -12.48
N GLU A 22 -7.35 2.58 -11.75
CA GLU A 22 -7.27 2.85 -10.31
C GLU A 22 -6.78 1.64 -9.53
N ARG A 23 -7.27 0.45 -9.84
CA ARG A 23 -6.77 -0.81 -9.27
C ARG A 23 -5.29 -1.04 -9.57
N LEU A 24 -4.87 -0.77 -10.80
CA LEU A 24 -3.47 -0.88 -11.18
C LEU A 24 -2.58 0.08 -10.35
N ILE A 25 -3.04 1.32 -10.13
CA ILE A 25 -2.34 2.30 -9.27
C ILE A 25 -2.21 1.79 -7.84
N GLU A 26 -3.27 1.21 -7.28
CA GLU A 26 -3.24 0.61 -5.93
C GLU A 26 -2.19 -0.51 -5.84
N VAL A 27 -2.21 -1.43 -6.80
CA VAL A 27 -1.23 -2.52 -6.91
C VAL A 27 0.19 -2.00 -7.00
N VAL A 28 0.46 -1.05 -7.89
CA VAL A 28 1.77 -0.42 -8.07
C VAL A 28 2.24 0.26 -6.78
N THR A 29 1.35 0.97 -6.11
CA THR A 29 1.64 1.65 -4.84
C THR A 29 2.05 0.66 -3.77
N LYS A 30 1.33 -0.46 -3.65
CA LYS A 30 1.64 -1.52 -2.68
C LYS A 30 2.97 -2.21 -2.99
N ILE A 31 3.24 -2.55 -4.26
CA ILE A 31 4.53 -3.11 -4.68
C ILE A 31 5.68 -2.17 -4.32
N ARG A 32 5.56 -0.89 -4.64
CA ARG A 32 6.61 0.12 -4.35
C ARG A 32 6.85 0.28 -2.86
N ALA A 33 5.79 0.40 -2.07
CA ALA A 33 5.88 0.56 -0.62
C ALA A 33 6.57 -0.65 0.03
N THR A 34 6.13 -1.87 -0.29
CA THR A 34 6.70 -3.09 0.26
C THR A 34 8.15 -3.31 -0.21
N ASN A 35 8.43 -3.09 -1.51
CA ASN A 35 9.78 -3.23 -2.04
C ASN A 35 10.76 -2.21 -1.43
N ASN A 36 10.31 -0.99 -1.15
CA ASN A 36 11.12 0.00 -0.46
C ASN A 36 11.43 -0.42 0.98
N SER A 37 10.44 -0.88 1.75
CA SER A 37 10.67 -1.40 3.10
C SER A 37 11.67 -2.56 3.12
N LEU A 38 11.50 -3.53 2.23
CA LEU A 38 12.43 -4.65 2.10
C LEU A 38 13.83 -4.23 1.66
N SER A 39 13.94 -3.24 0.78
CA SER A 39 15.24 -2.76 0.31
C SER A 39 16.06 -2.10 1.43
N LEU A 40 15.41 -1.39 2.35
CA LEU A 40 16.05 -0.84 3.55
C LEU A 40 16.62 -1.94 4.46
N LEU A 41 15.93 -3.08 4.55
CA LEU A 41 16.38 -4.26 5.31
C LEU A 41 17.48 -5.05 4.62
N ASN A 42 17.75 -4.78 3.34
CA ASN A 42 18.69 -5.57 2.53
C ASN A 42 19.58 -4.68 1.65
N ASN A 43 20.38 -3.83 2.26
CA ASN A 43 21.41 -3.00 1.61
C ASN A 43 20.91 -2.22 0.38
N ASN A 44 19.70 -1.68 0.44
CA ASN A 44 19.04 -0.94 -0.65
C ASN A 44 18.83 -1.75 -1.94
N LYS A 45 18.86 -3.07 -1.87
CA LYS A 45 18.60 -3.94 -3.02
C LYS A 45 17.11 -3.99 -3.32
N LYS A 46 16.74 -3.74 -4.56
CA LYS A 46 15.38 -3.92 -5.08
C LYS A 46 15.13 -5.38 -5.46
N PHE A 47 13.89 -5.83 -5.26
CA PHE A 47 13.46 -7.19 -5.55
C PHE A 47 12.54 -7.23 -6.77
N GLY A 48 12.62 -8.34 -7.52
CA GLY A 48 11.74 -8.59 -8.66
C GLY A 48 10.32 -8.95 -8.22
N LEU A 49 9.39 -8.88 -9.17
CA LEU A 49 8.00 -9.28 -8.98
C LEU A 49 7.77 -10.63 -9.64
N LEU A 50 7.15 -11.55 -8.90
CA LEU A 50 6.73 -12.85 -9.39
C LEU A 50 5.21 -12.96 -9.31
N PHE A 51 4.62 -13.64 -10.29
CA PHE A 51 3.19 -13.96 -10.31
C PHE A 51 2.94 -15.33 -10.94
N GLY A 52 1.80 -15.96 -10.60
CA GLY A 52 1.32 -17.17 -11.22
C GLY A 52 0.31 -16.86 -12.34
N GLU A 53 -0.94 -17.26 -12.14
CA GLU A 53 -2.04 -17.07 -13.10
C GLU A 53 -2.82 -15.74 -12.87
N ASP A 54 -2.12 -14.68 -12.52
CA ASP A 54 -2.73 -13.36 -12.31
C ASP A 54 -2.94 -12.64 -13.64
N VAL A 55 -4.20 -12.57 -14.10
CA VAL A 55 -4.57 -12.00 -15.41
C VAL A 55 -4.14 -10.53 -15.52
N MET A 56 -4.35 -9.73 -14.47
CA MET A 56 -3.97 -8.31 -14.47
C MET A 56 -2.45 -8.16 -14.63
N ALA A 57 -1.66 -8.99 -13.96
CA ALA A 57 -0.21 -8.97 -14.07
C ALA A 57 0.27 -9.42 -15.45
N ILE A 58 -0.40 -10.42 -16.05
CA ILE A 58 -0.11 -10.90 -17.42
C ILE A 58 -0.35 -9.78 -18.44
N GLU A 59 -1.52 -9.16 -18.40
CA GLU A 59 -1.92 -8.11 -19.35
C GLU A 59 -1.11 -6.81 -19.20
N ASN A 60 -0.68 -6.49 -17.99
CA ASN A 60 -0.02 -5.22 -17.67
C ASN A 60 1.46 -5.37 -17.27
N THR A 61 2.13 -6.44 -17.67
CA THR A 61 3.52 -6.75 -17.27
C THR A 61 4.49 -5.57 -17.46
N LEU A 62 4.45 -4.91 -18.61
CA LEU A 62 5.33 -3.77 -18.91
C LEU A 62 5.01 -2.56 -18.03
N LEU A 63 3.73 -2.22 -17.88
CA LEU A 63 3.27 -1.14 -17.02
C LEU A 63 3.66 -1.37 -15.57
N LEU A 64 3.40 -2.57 -15.05
CA LEU A 64 3.80 -2.97 -13.70
C LEU A 64 5.31 -2.83 -13.49
N LYS A 65 6.12 -3.29 -14.45
CA LYS A 65 7.57 -3.17 -14.35
C LYS A 65 8.03 -1.71 -14.27
N PHE A 66 7.56 -0.87 -15.18
CA PHE A 66 7.95 0.53 -15.23
C PHE A 66 7.44 1.32 -14.02
N LEU A 67 6.15 1.20 -13.71
CA LEU A 67 5.54 1.97 -12.63
C LEU A 67 5.99 1.51 -11.25
N SER A 68 6.25 0.22 -11.05
CA SER A 68 6.71 -0.31 -9.74
C SER A 68 8.21 -0.17 -9.52
N HIS A 69 8.98 0.20 -10.55
CA HIS A 69 10.45 0.27 -10.50
C HIS A 69 11.11 -1.02 -10.01
N VAL A 70 10.53 -2.17 -10.37
CA VAL A 70 11.11 -3.48 -10.08
C VAL A 70 12.16 -3.85 -11.14
N PRO A 71 13.25 -4.55 -10.76
CA PRO A 71 14.31 -4.91 -11.70
C PRO A 71 13.83 -5.88 -12.80
N TYR A 72 12.91 -6.76 -12.45
CA TYR A 72 12.30 -7.70 -13.38
C TYR A 72 10.91 -8.12 -12.90
N ILE A 73 10.12 -8.66 -13.83
CA ILE A 73 8.86 -9.36 -13.59
C ILE A 73 8.94 -10.70 -14.28
N SER A 74 8.49 -11.75 -13.59
CA SER A 74 8.49 -13.11 -14.15
C SER A 74 7.23 -13.86 -13.75
N SER A 75 6.65 -14.58 -14.69
CA SER A 75 5.63 -15.59 -14.39
C SER A 75 6.28 -16.88 -13.93
N THR A 76 5.60 -17.60 -13.04
CA THR A 76 6.05 -18.89 -12.52
C THR A 76 4.96 -19.94 -12.69
N ASN A 77 5.38 -21.19 -12.95
CA ASN A 77 4.46 -22.31 -12.93
C ASN A 77 4.21 -22.75 -11.48
N GLY A 78 2.99 -22.60 -11.01
CA GLY A 78 2.60 -22.89 -9.63
C GLY A 78 2.76 -21.67 -8.70
N THR A 79 2.67 -21.91 -7.39
CA THR A 79 2.77 -20.85 -6.39
C THR A 79 4.19 -20.26 -6.34
N PRO A 80 4.36 -18.95 -6.61
CA PRO A 80 5.65 -18.30 -6.54
C PRO A 80 6.27 -18.38 -5.14
N ARG A 81 7.60 -18.42 -5.09
CA ARG A 81 8.35 -18.28 -3.83
C ARG A 81 8.58 -16.81 -3.51
N GLY A 82 8.69 -16.48 -2.24
CA GLY A 82 8.99 -15.12 -1.79
C GLY A 82 7.92 -14.55 -0.89
N LEU A 83 7.87 -13.22 -0.82
CA LEU A 83 6.92 -12.50 0.02
C LEU A 83 5.62 -12.24 -0.75
N LYS A 84 4.52 -12.87 -0.33
CA LYS A 84 3.18 -12.56 -0.84
C LYS A 84 2.77 -11.13 -0.46
N LEU A 85 2.23 -10.40 -1.42
CA LEU A 85 1.67 -9.06 -1.18
C LEU A 85 0.20 -9.16 -0.78
N ALA A 86 -0.20 -8.46 0.28
CA ALA A 86 -1.59 -8.35 0.68
C ALA A 86 -2.34 -7.38 -0.25
N ILE A 87 -2.73 -7.88 -1.41
CA ILE A 87 -3.52 -7.15 -2.42
C ILE A 87 -4.74 -8.00 -2.74
N ALA A 88 -5.93 -7.43 -2.58
CA ALA A 88 -7.18 -8.15 -2.82
C ALA A 88 -7.25 -8.65 -4.28
N ASN A 89 -7.64 -9.92 -4.44
CA ASN A 89 -7.84 -10.57 -5.74
C ASN A 89 -6.58 -10.69 -6.63
N HIS A 90 -5.38 -10.48 -6.07
CA HIS A 90 -4.12 -10.60 -6.81
C HIS A 90 -3.13 -11.52 -6.10
N GLU A 91 -2.45 -12.36 -6.86
CA GLU A 91 -1.41 -13.25 -6.38
C GLU A 91 -0.03 -12.79 -6.88
N LEU A 92 0.47 -11.75 -6.22
CA LEU A 92 1.75 -11.12 -6.51
C LEU A 92 2.73 -11.37 -5.38
N TYR A 93 3.98 -11.65 -5.73
CA TYR A 93 5.05 -11.97 -4.78
C TYR A 93 6.30 -11.16 -5.10
N LEU A 94 7.02 -10.74 -4.07
CA LEU A 94 8.38 -10.21 -4.25
C LEU A 94 9.39 -11.35 -4.09
N ASP A 95 10.33 -11.44 -5.02
CA ASP A 95 11.37 -12.48 -5.06
C ASP A 95 12.44 -12.21 -3.99
N VAL A 96 12.15 -12.64 -2.78
CA VAL A 96 12.99 -12.46 -1.59
C VAL A 96 13.28 -13.79 -0.93
N THR A 97 14.41 -13.85 -0.21
CA THR A 97 14.78 -15.03 0.59
C THR A 97 13.96 -15.12 1.87
N ALA A 98 13.82 -16.33 2.42
CA ALA A 98 13.10 -16.55 3.67
C ALA A 98 13.69 -15.74 4.85
N GLU A 99 15.00 -15.48 4.84
CA GLU A 99 15.65 -14.64 5.86
C GLU A 99 15.15 -13.20 5.82
N VAL A 100 15.01 -12.62 4.61
CA VAL A 100 14.49 -11.26 4.43
C VAL A 100 13.01 -11.19 4.82
N VAL A 101 12.25 -12.24 4.50
CA VAL A 101 10.85 -12.36 4.94
C VAL A 101 10.74 -12.35 6.46
N ALA A 102 11.58 -13.13 7.16
CA ALA A 102 11.59 -13.18 8.62
C ALA A 102 11.87 -11.80 9.23
N LYS A 103 12.93 -11.12 8.78
CA LYS A 103 13.26 -9.75 9.23
C LYS A 103 12.11 -8.76 8.99
N TYR A 104 11.42 -8.89 7.86
CA TYR A 104 10.27 -8.04 7.54
C TYR A 104 9.08 -8.30 8.46
N LYS A 105 8.82 -9.56 8.84
CA LYS A 105 7.81 -9.91 9.85
C LYS A 105 8.09 -9.24 11.19
N ASP A 106 9.33 -9.34 11.64
CA ASP A 106 9.75 -8.73 12.91
C ASP A 106 9.55 -7.22 12.88
N GLU A 107 9.99 -6.55 11.80
CA GLU A 107 9.80 -5.12 11.61
C GLU A 107 8.32 -4.71 11.57
N LEU A 108 7.46 -5.46 10.87
CA LEU A 108 6.03 -5.19 10.84
C LEU A 108 5.41 -5.31 12.24
N THR A 109 5.83 -6.33 13.00
CA THR A 109 5.34 -6.56 14.36
C THR A 109 5.75 -5.39 15.27
N GLU A 110 6.98 -4.96 15.21
CA GLU A 110 7.47 -3.80 15.98
C GLU A 110 6.72 -2.50 15.59
N LYS A 111 6.49 -2.28 14.31
CA LYS A 111 5.73 -1.12 13.82
C LYS A 111 4.27 -1.15 14.31
N ILE A 112 3.61 -2.30 14.26
CA ILE A 112 2.25 -2.46 14.80
C ILE A 112 2.20 -2.08 16.28
N LEU A 113 3.16 -2.55 17.08
CA LEU A 113 3.25 -2.22 18.50
C LEU A 113 3.53 -0.73 18.75
N ALA A 114 4.38 -0.12 17.93
CA ALA A 114 4.70 1.30 18.04
C ALA A 114 3.48 2.18 17.71
N VAL A 115 2.84 1.93 16.58
CA VAL A 115 1.64 2.67 16.16
C VAL A 115 0.48 2.43 17.12
N GLY A 116 0.36 1.21 17.68
CA GLY A 116 -0.63 0.88 18.71
C GLY A 116 -0.49 1.75 19.96
N ARG A 117 0.74 1.92 20.47
CA ARG A 117 1.00 2.82 21.62
C ARG A 117 0.63 4.27 21.34
N GLU A 118 0.90 4.77 20.12
CA GLU A 118 0.49 6.12 19.71
C GLU A 118 -1.04 6.25 19.65
N LEU A 119 -1.71 5.23 19.11
CA LEU A 119 -3.17 5.16 19.06
C LEU A 119 -3.81 5.18 20.44
N ASP A 120 -3.25 4.40 21.40
CA ASP A 120 -3.70 4.39 22.79
C ASP A 120 -3.57 5.77 23.45
N GLY A 121 -2.48 6.49 23.15
CA GLY A 121 -2.28 7.86 23.62
C GLY A 121 -3.32 8.84 23.05
N LEU A 122 -3.66 8.71 21.76
CA LEU A 122 -4.70 9.54 21.13
C LEU A 122 -6.09 9.23 21.69
N ASN A 123 -6.41 7.95 21.86
CA ASN A 123 -7.67 7.50 22.45
C ASN A 123 -7.81 7.98 23.89
N SER A 124 -6.76 7.87 24.70
CA SER A 124 -6.76 8.39 26.09
C SER A 124 -7.03 9.89 26.14
N ARG A 125 -6.48 10.63 25.18
CA ARG A 125 -6.75 12.07 25.05
C ARG A 125 -8.21 12.35 24.70
N MET A 126 -8.77 11.59 23.78
CA MET A 126 -10.19 11.70 23.38
C MET A 126 -11.18 11.25 24.47
N MET A 127 -10.75 10.35 25.35
CA MET A 127 -11.56 9.93 26.52
C MET A 127 -11.60 10.99 27.64
N ASN A 128 -10.71 11.98 27.59
CA ASN A 128 -10.68 13.06 28.58
C ASN A 128 -11.74 14.12 28.25
N PRO A 129 -12.84 14.25 29.06
CA PRO A 129 -13.90 15.22 28.82
C PRO A 129 -13.37 16.67 28.73
N SER A 130 -12.41 17.01 29.58
CA SER A 130 -11.83 18.36 29.60
C SER A 130 -11.10 18.67 28.29
N TYR A 131 -10.52 17.70 27.62
CA TYR A 131 -9.92 17.90 26.31
C TYR A 131 -11.00 18.15 25.25
N VAL A 132 -12.00 17.30 25.20
CA VAL A 132 -13.07 17.38 24.17
C VAL A 132 -13.90 18.66 24.29
N GLU A 133 -14.14 19.13 25.53
CA GLU A 133 -14.96 20.32 25.79
C GLU A 133 -14.18 21.66 25.67
N ARG A 134 -12.87 21.66 25.99
CA ARG A 134 -12.08 22.89 26.08
C ARG A 134 -11.09 23.11 24.94
N ALA A 135 -10.71 22.08 24.25
CA ALA A 135 -9.81 22.20 23.10
C ALA A 135 -10.53 22.85 21.89
N PRO A 136 -9.81 23.57 21.04
CA PRO A 136 -10.35 24.06 19.79
C PRO A 136 -10.97 22.89 18.96
N ALA A 137 -12.14 23.13 18.38
CA ALA A 137 -12.87 22.12 17.62
C ALA A 137 -12.02 21.49 16.48
N GLU A 138 -11.16 22.32 15.88
CA GLU A 138 -10.20 21.88 14.86
C GLU A 138 -9.25 20.81 15.39
N LEU A 139 -8.66 21.03 16.56
CA LEU A 139 -7.71 20.10 17.18
C LEU A 139 -8.38 18.77 17.57
N VAL A 140 -9.63 18.82 18.01
CA VAL A 140 -10.43 17.60 18.29
C VAL A 140 -10.69 16.84 16.99
N ARG A 141 -11.00 17.55 15.90
CA ARG A 141 -11.20 16.95 14.57
C ARG A 141 -9.92 16.31 14.04
N GLU A 142 -8.80 17.00 14.12
CA GLU A 142 -7.48 16.46 13.72
C GLU A 142 -7.14 15.19 14.52
N THR A 143 -7.38 15.18 15.82
CA THR A 143 -7.13 14.00 16.66
C THR A 143 -7.98 12.80 16.21
N ARG A 144 -9.25 13.00 15.86
CA ARG A 144 -10.12 11.94 15.33
C ARG A 144 -9.62 11.40 13.98
N ASN A 145 -9.16 12.29 13.10
CA ASN A 145 -8.61 11.89 11.80
C ASN A 145 -7.33 11.06 11.99
N LEU A 146 -6.44 11.48 12.89
CA LEU A 146 -5.23 10.73 13.22
C LEU A 146 -5.53 9.33 13.80
N ILE A 147 -6.56 9.21 14.64
CA ILE A 147 -7.02 7.91 15.15
C ILE A 147 -7.42 7.01 13.98
N ALA A 148 -8.31 7.48 13.10
CA ALA A 148 -8.79 6.71 11.96
C ALA A 148 -7.65 6.30 11.01
N GLU A 149 -6.70 7.20 10.75
CA GLU A 149 -5.52 6.91 9.92
C GLU A 149 -4.64 5.82 10.55
N LYS A 150 -4.40 5.88 11.88
CA LYS A 150 -3.58 4.89 12.57
C LYS A 150 -4.26 3.53 12.68
N GLU A 151 -5.57 3.48 12.91
CA GLU A 151 -6.36 2.25 12.90
C GLU A 151 -6.27 1.56 11.52
N LYS A 152 -6.48 2.32 10.45
CA LYS A 152 -6.33 1.82 9.08
C LYS A 152 -4.92 1.30 8.80
N LEU A 153 -3.89 2.03 9.22
CA LEU A 153 -2.50 1.63 9.04
C LEU A 153 -2.18 0.31 9.77
N ILE A 154 -2.67 0.14 11.01
CA ILE A 154 -2.51 -1.10 11.77
C ILE A 154 -3.21 -2.26 11.06
N GLU A 155 -4.42 -2.05 10.54
CA GLU A 155 -5.16 -3.07 9.81
C GLU A 155 -4.42 -3.51 8.54
N GLU A 156 -3.91 -2.56 7.75
CA GLU A 156 -3.11 -2.85 6.55
C GLU A 156 -1.84 -3.65 6.88
N MET A 157 -1.13 -3.30 7.96
CA MET A 157 0.05 -4.03 8.41
C MET A 157 -0.30 -5.44 8.90
N LYS A 158 -1.42 -5.62 9.62
CA LYS A 158 -1.91 -6.93 10.05
C LYS A 158 -2.31 -7.80 8.87
N MET A 159 -3.01 -7.24 7.86
CA MET A 159 -3.33 -7.97 6.63
C MET A 159 -2.05 -8.44 5.93
N GLN A 160 -1.03 -7.60 5.83
CA GLN A 160 0.26 -7.99 5.25
C GLN A 160 0.92 -9.10 6.06
N LEU A 161 0.89 -9.03 7.38
CA LEU A 161 1.47 -10.03 8.27
C LEU A 161 0.77 -11.40 8.15
N ASN A 162 -0.54 -11.41 7.92
CA ASN A 162 -1.34 -12.64 7.80
C ASN A 162 -1.12 -13.40 6.50
N VAL A 163 -0.63 -12.75 5.43
CA VAL A 163 -0.39 -13.41 4.13
C VAL A 163 1.06 -13.86 3.95
N ILE A 164 1.94 -13.52 4.87
CA ILE A 164 3.35 -13.92 4.95
C ILE A 164 3.47 -15.17 5.81
#